data_3e824114cf784bd555b1130521b974d9
#
_entry.id   3e824114cf784bd555b1130521b974d9
#
_cell.length_a   1.000
_cell.length_b   1.000
_cell.length_c   1.000
_cell.angle_alpha   90.00
_cell.angle_beta   90.00
_cell.angle_gamma   90.00
#
_symmetry.space_group_name_H-M   'P 1'
#
loop_
_entity.id
_entity.type
_entity.pdbx_description
1 polymer ?
#
loop_
_entity_poly.entity_id
_entity_poly.type
_entity_poly.pdbx_seq_one_letter_code
_entity_poly.pdbx_strand_id
1 'polypeptide(L)'
;MAATSHNEISPDIEDISDHPLDAQQAEPTPETAPPEALAISAPPAEPLYAKAPTEDVVSPTQKPVIDPSRFNQEDYLPTLTQLIRQIVDEAGVMREDVLIQTLSRDHGFARVGREIRERIQSAVPASLGRTEESVGAFLWSERLPVTSRLPLASCTSEKNVDPAKVPLPALVDLACRAIAIDCPDDEAITRMRDACGMSRMGQATRARFAEALQEARQMNGNQSEVLF
;
A
#
# COMPACT_ATOMS: atom_id res chain seq x y z
N MET A 1 41.06 -31.70 37.87
CA MET A 1 40.34 -31.53 39.12
C MET A 1 39.17 -30.67 38.84
N ALA A 2 38.03 -31.27 38.63
CA ALA A 2 36.87 -31.43 39.52
C ALA A 2 36.19 -30.07 39.78
N ALA A 3 34.91 -29.81 39.63
CA ALA A 3 33.69 -30.62 39.65
C ALA A 3 32.56 -29.78 39.03
N THR A 4 31.74 -30.29 38.18
CA THR A 4 30.35 -30.73 38.32
C THR A 4 29.47 -29.94 39.32
N SER A 5 28.42 -29.31 38.77
CA SER A 5 27.10 -29.32 39.42
C SER A 5 25.98 -29.14 38.42
N HIS A 6 25.24 -30.19 38.23
CA HIS A 6 23.90 -30.30 37.71
C HIS A 6 22.93 -29.50 38.61
N ASN A 7 21.94 -28.87 38.03
CA ASN A 7 20.64 -28.77 38.67
C ASN A 7 19.54 -28.88 37.61
N GLU A 8 19.05 -30.10 37.45
CA GLU A 8 17.72 -30.40 36.90
C GLU A 8 16.69 -30.11 37.99
N ILE A 9 15.64 -29.37 37.64
CA ILE A 9 14.35 -29.48 38.29
C ILE A 9 13.27 -29.21 37.22
N SER A 10 12.64 -30.26 36.70
CA SER A 10 11.20 -30.37 36.44
C SER A 10 10.64 -31.15 37.64
N PRO A 11 9.38 -31.18 37.96
CA PRO A 11 8.15 -31.02 37.16
C PRO A 11 7.09 -30.15 37.85
N ASP A 12 5.97 -29.82 37.26
CA ASP A 12 4.68 -30.48 37.54
C ASP A 12 3.60 -30.03 36.57
N ILE A 13 2.98 -31.05 36.08
CA ILE A 13 1.71 -31.06 35.34
C ILE A 13 0.58 -30.89 36.37
N GLU A 14 -0.31 -29.93 36.21
CA GLU A 14 -1.66 -30.02 36.73
C GLU A 14 -2.70 -29.75 35.67
N ASP A 15 -3.27 -30.82 35.29
CA ASP A 15 -4.50 -31.11 34.60
C ASP A 15 -5.68 -30.70 35.52
N ILE A 16 -6.53 -29.78 35.05
CA ILE A 16 -7.89 -29.60 35.61
C ILE A 16 -8.88 -29.39 34.45
N SER A 17 -9.40 -30.46 33.96
CA SER A 17 -10.80 -30.91 33.99
C SER A 17 -11.88 -29.89 33.63
N ASP A 18 -12.49 -30.22 32.52
CA ASP A 18 -13.94 -30.32 32.26
C ASP A 18 -14.88 -29.50 33.14
N HIS A 19 -15.66 -28.66 32.51
CA HIS A 19 -17.11 -28.62 32.81
C HIS A 19 -17.95 -28.27 31.59
N PRO A 20 -19.08 -28.95 31.40
CA PRO A 20 -19.86 -28.95 30.18
C PRO A 20 -21.12 -28.08 30.26
N LEU A 21 -21.60 -27.78 29.06
CA LEU A 21 -23.01 -27.62 28.68
C LEU A 21 -23.94 -26.74 29.57
N ASP A 22 -24.42 -25.66 28.98
CA ASP A 22 -25.88 -25.46 29.08
C ASP A 22 -26.42 -24.89 27.76
N ALA A 23 -27.34 -25.65 27.24
CA ALA A 23 -28.15 -25.37 26.08
C ALA A 23 -29.40 -24.59 26.55
N GLN A 24 -29.69 -23.47 25.93
CA GLN A 24 -31.06 -22.98 25.96
C GLN A 24 -31.50 -22.52 24.58
N GLN A 25 -32.37 -23.35 24.02
CA GLN A 25 -33.32 -23.09 22.95
C GLN A 25 -34.26 -21.95 23.32
N ALA A 26 -34.56 -21.10 22.37
CA ALA A 26 -35.93 -20.57 22.18
C ALA A 26 -36.09 -19.99 20.78
N GLU A 27 -36.77 -20.67 19.91
CA GLU A 27 -37.65 -20.14 18.87
C GLU A 27 -38.97 -19.67 19.50
N PRO A 28 -39.95 -19.06 18.81
CA PRO A 28 -40.13 -18.84 17.39
C PRO A 28 -40.72 -17.44 16.97
N THR A 29 -40.72 -17.21 15.66
CA THR A 29 -41.53 -16.34 14.76
C THR A 29 -42.87 -15.75 15.30
N PRO A 30 -43.30 -14.57 14.71
CA PRO A 30 -44.31 -14.71 13.65
C PRO A 30 -44.14 -13.78 12.44
N GLU A 31 -44.26 -14.34 11.30
CA GLU A 31 -45.06 -14.05 10.10
C GLU A 31 -45.97 -12.82 10.20
N THR A 32 -45.82 -11.83 9.32
CA THR A 32 -46.88 -10.92 8.91
C THR A 32 -46.74 -10.64 7.40
N ALA A 33 -47.78 -11.07 6.72
CA ALA A 33 -47.99 -10.97 5.28
C ALA A 33 -48.28 -9.52 4.80
N PRO A 34 -48.25 -9.28 3.47
CA PRO A 34 -48.22 -7.96 2.83
C PRO A 34 -49.64 -7.37 2.61
N PRO A 35 -49.77 -6.07 2.41
CA PRO A 35 -50.94 -5.54 1.72
C PRO A 35 -50.66 -5.20 0.24
N GLU A 36 -51.65 -5.57 -0.46
CA GLU A 36 -52.08 -5.45 -1.85
C GLU A 36 -51.77 -4.16 -2.60
N ALA A 37 -51.65 -4.41 -3.86
CA ALA A 37 -51.64 -3.57 -5.03
C ALA A 37 -52.53 -2.30 -5.05
N LEU A 38 -52.00 -1.22 -5.57
CA LEU A 38 -52.74 -0.26 -6.33
C LEU A 38 -52.03 0.04 -7.68
N ALA A 39 -52.60 -0.52 -8.69
CA ALA A 39 -52.27 -0.22 -10.07
C ALA A 39 -52.71 1.23 -10.40
N ILE A 40 -51.75 2.04 -10.83
CA ILE A 40 -52.08 3.28 -11.53
C ILE A 40 -51.44 3.21 -12.92
N SER A 41 -52.34 3.04 -13.87
CA SER A 41 -52.09 3.12 -15.31
C SER A 41 -51.66 4.52 -15.69
N ALA A 42 -50.52 4.67 -16.36
CA ALA A 42 -50.10 5.88 -17.03
C ALA A 42 -49.79 5.59 -18.52
N PRO A 43 -50.16 6.48 -19.43
CA PRO A 43 -50.07 6.24 -20.88
C PRO A 43 -48.65 6.40 -21.41
N PRO A 44 -48.36 5.84 -22.59
CA PRO A 44 -47.03 5.88 -23.18
C PRO A 44 -46.72 7.26 -23.79
N ALA A 45 -45.73 7.93 -23.25
CA ALA A 45 -45.07 9.04 -23.89
C ALA A 45 -43.78 8.55 -24.55
N GLU A 46 -43.74 8.50 -25.86
CA GLU A 46 -42.51 8.34 -26.63
C GLU A 46 -41.64 9.60 -26.46
N PRO A 47 -40.39 9.48 -26.03
CA PRO A 47 -39.42 10.52 -26.27
C PRO A 47 -38.59 10.18 -27.52
N LEU A 48 -38.73 11.01 -28.50
CA LEU A 48 -37.75 11.23 -29.58
C LEU A 48 -36.37 11.49 -28.95
N TYR A 49 -35.60 10.45 -28.73
CA TYR A 49 -34.21 10.61 -28.30
C TYR A 49 -33.31 10.71 -29.52
N ALA A 50 -32.81 11.92 -29.74
CA ALA A 50 -31.76 12.20 -30.67
C ALA A 50 -30.55 11.27 -30.40
N LYS A 51 -30.09 10.62 -31.46
CA LYS A 51 -28.93 9.76 -31.54
C LYS A 51 -27.70 10.58 -31.13
N ALA A 52 -27.28 10.47 -29.83
CA ALA A 52 -26.00 10.96 -29.40
C ALA A 52 -24.92 10.08 -30.00
N PRO A 53 -23.74 10.62 -30.36
CA PRO A 53 -22.64 9.83 -30.86
C PRO A 53 -22.20 8.85 -29.78
N THR A 54 -22.08 7.59 -30.17
CA THR A 54 -21.57 6.50 -29.37
C THR A 54 -20.12 6.83 -29.04
N GLU A 55 -19.87 7.42 -27.88
CA GLU A 55 -18.55 7.36 -27.29
C GLU A 55 -18.29 5.88 -26.99
N ASP A 56 -17.26 5.35 -27.61
CA ASP A 56 -16.73 4.02 -27.32
C ASP A 56 -16.45 3.94 -25.82
N VAL A 57 -17.38 3.36 -25.08
CA VAL A 57 -17.19 2.95 -23.70
C VAL A 57 -16.21 1.77 -23.76
N VAL A 58 -14.93 2.09 -23.70
CA VAL A 58 -13.87 1.13 -23.51
C VAL A 58 -14.15 0.41 -22.19
N SER A 59 -14.64 -0.80 -22.28
CA SER A 59 -14.89 -1.67 -21.12
C SER A 59 -13.60 -1.84 -20.29
N PRO A 60 -13.62 -1.56 -18.98
CA PRO A 60 -12.41 -1.46 -18.16
C PRO A 60 -11.84 -2.81 -17.70
N THR A 61 -12.03 -3.90 -18.44
CA THR A 61 -11.71 -5.24 -17.90
C THR A 61 -10.72 -6.06 -18.75
N GLN A 62 -10.16 -5.50 -19.81
CA GLN A 62 -9.09 -6.22 -20.52
C GLN A 62 -7.73 -5.77 -20.00
N LYS A 63 -6.98 -6.72 -19.41
CA LYS A 63 -5.58 -6.52 -19.05
C LYS A 63 -4.82 -6.10 -20.32
N PRO A 64 -4.14 -4.94 -20.32
CA PRO A 64 -3.43 -4.47 -21.50
C PRO A 64 -2.37 -5.48 -21.92
N VAL A 65 -2.32 -5.78 -23.21
CA VAL A 65 -1.36 -6.75 -23.78
C VAL A 65 -0.03 -6.05 -23.97
N ILE A 66 1.02 -6.62 -23.36
CA ILE A 66 2.38 -6.14 -23.53
C ILE A 66 2.90 -6.57 -24.88
N ASP A 67 3.27 -5.60 -25.73
CA ASP A 67 3.89 -5.83 -27.03
C ASP A 67 5.22 -5.06 -27.15
N PRO A 68 6.34 -5.73 -26.94
CA PRO A 68 7.67 -5.09 -27.00
C PRO A 68 7.98 -4.42 -28.33
N SER A 69 7.43 -4.95 -29.44
CA SER A 69 7.71 -4.41 -30.78
C SER A 69 7.06 -3.05 -31.02
N ARG A 70 6.00 -2.75 -30.29
CA ARG A 70 5.26 -1.49 -30.39
C ARG A 70 5.68 -0.43 -29.38
N PHE A 71 6.60 -0.75 -28.46
CA PHE A 71 6.98 0.14 -27.36
C PHE A 71 7.32 1.57 -27.81
N ASN A 72 7.97 1.75 -28.96
CA ASN A 72 8.37 3.05 -29.47
C ASN A 72 7.31 3.72 -30.37
N GLN A 73 6.20 3.06 -30.66
CA GLN A 73 5.14 3.59 -31.51
C GLN A 73 4.24 4.53 -30.72
N GLU A 74 3.80 5.63 -31.33
CA GLU A 74 2.96 6.63 -30.65
C GLU A 74 1.60 6.07 -30.25
N ASP A 75 1.03 5.20 -31.08
CA ASP A 75 -0.24 4.51 -30.84
C ASP A 75 -0.21 3.53 -29.67
N TYR A 76 1.00 3.19 -29.17
CA TYR A 76 1.18 2.37 -27.97
C TYR A 76 1.18 3.17 -26.65
N LEU A 77 1.29 4.49 -26.72
CA LEU A 77 1.33 5.35 -25.54
C LEU A 77 0.12 5.17 -24.59
N PRO A 78 -1.13 5.08 -25.08
CA PRO A 78 -2.28 4.82 -24.22
C PRO A 78 -2.20 3.47 -23.49
N THR A 79 -1.70 2.42 -24.16
CA THR A 79 -1.47 1.11 -23.56
C THR A 79 -0.43 1.18 -22.43
N LEU A 80 0.67 1.91 -22.68
CA LEU A 80 1.72 2.12 -21.67
C LEU A 80 1.17 2.89 -20.46
N THR A 81 0.38 3.93 -20.70
CA THR A 81 -0.31 4.70 -19.63
C THR A 81 -1.23 3.80 -18.80
N GLN A 82 -1.98 2.90 -19.44
CA GLN A 82 -2.85 1.96 -18.74
C GLN A 82 -2.07 0.93 -17.93
N LEU A 83 -0.95 0.41 -18.46
CA LEU A 83 -0.04 -0.48 -17.72
C LEU A 83 0.54 0.20 -16.49
N ILE A 84 1.01 1.46 -16.64
CA ILE A 84 1.52 2.25 -15.52
C ILE A 84 0.45 2.40 -14.43
N ARG A 85 -0.75 2.81 -14.80
CA ARG A 85 -1.87 2.97 -13.86
C ARG A 85 -2.18 1.67 -13.13
N GLN A 86 -2.24 0.55 -13.85
CA GLN A 86 -2.48 -0.75 -13.24
C GLN A 86 -1.40 -1.15 -12.25
N ILE A 87 -0.11 -1.03 -12.61
CA ILE A 87 1.01 -1.39 -11.74
C ILE A 87 1.02 -0.53 -10.47
N VAL A 88 0.80 0.79 -10.62
CA VAL A 88 0.77 1.70 -9.47
C VAL A 88 -0.46 1.44 -8.60
N ASP A 89 -1.62 1.13 -9.19
CA ASP A 89 -2.84 0.79 -8.45
C ASP A 89 -2.71 -0.51 -7.66
N GLU A 90 -2.03 -1.51 -8.21
CA GLU A 90 -1.74 -2.76 -7.52
C GLU A 90 -0.75 -2.58 -6.36
N ALA A 91 0.23 -1.70 -6.53
CA ALA A 91 1.24 -1.40 -5.51
C ALA A 91 0.75 -0.38 -4.46
N GLY A 92 -0.27 0.43 -4.78
CA GLY A 92 -0.73 1.58 -3.98
C GLY A 92 0.23 2.77 -4.08
N VAL A 93 1.49 2.57 -3.80
CA VAL A 93 2.58 3.56 -3.94
C VAL A 93 3.87 2.85 -4.31
N MET A 94 4.63 3.42 -5.25
CA MET A 94 5.92 2.85 -5.63
C MET A 94 6.90 3.91 -6.14
N ARG A 95 8.19 3.62 -6.04
CA ARG A 95 9.23 4.51 -6.55
C ARG A 95 9.28 4.45 -8.08
N GLU A 96 9.40 5.62 -8.70
CA GLU A 96 9.36 5.77 -10.17
C GLU A 96 10.41 4.93 -10.90
N ASP A 97 11.62 4.83 -10.36
CA ASP A 97 12.67 4.02 -10.98
C ASP A 97 12.38 2.51 -10.91
N VAL A 98 11.68 2.06 -9.87
CA VAL A 98 11.20 0.67 -9.75
C VAL A 98 10.13 0.39 -10.81
N LEU A 99 9.19 1.33 -11.02
CA LEU A 99 8.21 1.25 -12.10
C LEU A 99 8.89 1.13 -13.46
N ILE A 100 9.86 2.02 -13.74
CA ILE A 100 10.61 2.02 -14.99
C ILE A 100 11.34 0.69 -15.21
N GLN A 101 11.98 0.15 -14.17
CA GLN A 101 12.65 -1.16 -14.25
C GLN A 101 11.67 -2.31 -14.51
N THR A 102 10.52 -2.29 -13.85
CA THR A 102 9.46 -3.31 -14.02
C THR A 102 8.94 -3.30 -15.45
N LEU A 103 8.49 -2.15 -15.93
CA LEU A 103 7.98 -2.01 -17.30
C LEU A 103 9.02 -2.36 -18.36
N SER A 104 10.28 -1.94 -18.16
CA SER A 104 11.36 -2.27 -19.09
C SER A 104 11.59 -3.78 -19.16
N ARG A 105 11.57 -4.46 -18.01
CA ARG A 105 11.71 -5.93 -17.96
C ARG A 105 10.55 -6.63 -18.62
N ASP A 106 9.33 -6.19 -18.38
CA ASP A 106 8.11 -6.77 -18.94
C ASP A 106 8.09 -6.63 -20.48
N HIS A 107 8.70 -5.56 -21.02
CA HIS A 107 8.89 -5.37 -22.45
C HIS A 107 10.18 -6.03 -22.99
N GLY A 108 10.86 -6.87 -22.20
CA GLY A 108 12.04 -7.61 -22.63
C GLY A 108 13.33 -6.80 -22.78
N PHE A 109 13.38 -5.56 -22.28
CA PHE A 109 14.62 -4.78 -22.33
C PHE A 109 15.62 -5.24 -21.26
N ALA A 110 16.83 -5.62 -21.69
CA ALA A 110 17.89 -6.05 -20.79
C ALA A 110 18.48 -4.90 -19.94
N ARG A 111 18.36 -3.67 -20.42
CA ARG A 111 18.87 -2.46 -19.75
C ARG A 111 17.92 -1.28 -20.00
N VAL A 112 17.80 -0.43 -18.99
CA VAL A 112 17.03 0.81 -19.07
C VAL A 112 17.93 1.91 -19.64
N GLY A 113 17.76 2.22 -20.92
CA GLY A 113 18.40 3.38 -21.57
C GLY A 113 17.64 4.68 -21.29
N ARG A 114 18.24 5.80 -21.70
CA ARG A 114 17.64 7.14 -21.54
C ARG A 114 16.29 7.24 -22.27
N GLU A 115 16.23 6.79 -23.52
CA GLU A 115 15.01 6.85 -24.33
C GLU A 115 13.85 6.04 -23.72
N ILE A 116 14.14 4.84 -23.19
CA ILE A 116 13.14 4.00 -22.51
C ILE A 116 12.62 4.74 -21.27
N ARG A 117 13.52 5.34 -20.49
CA ARG A 117 13.15 6.11 -19.31
C ARG A 117 12.25 7.29 -19.66
N GLU A 118 12.67 8.12 -20.60
CA GLU A 118 11.91 9.29 -21.05
C GLU A 118 10.55 8.90 -21.62
N ARG A 119 10.50 7.80 -22.37
CA ARG A 119 9.24 7.26 -22.92
C ARG A 119 8.27 6.84 -21.81
N ILE A 120 8.73 6.07 -20.81
CA ILE A 120 7.89 5.66 -19.68
C ILE A 120 7.45 6.88 -18.87
N GLN A 121 8.36 7.82 -18.60
CA GLN A 121 8.04 9.05 -17.87
C GLN A 121 6.99 9.90 -18.59
N SER A 122 7.05 10.00 -19.91
CA SER A 122 6.04 10.72 -20.70
C SER A 122 4.66 10.04 -20.69
N ALA A 123 4.62 8.75 -20.41
CA ALA A 123 3.39 7.97 -20.31
C ALA A 123 2.76 7.98 -18.90
N VAL A 124 3.45 8.53 -17.88
CA VAL A 124 2.91 8.61 -16.51
C VAL A 124 1.71 9.55 -16.52
N PRO A 125 0.51 9.06 -16.15
CA PRO A 125 -0.69 9.90 -16.15
C PRO A 125 -0.62 10.98 -15.07
N ALA A 126 -1.05 12.19 -15.39
CA ALA A 126 -1.08 13.31 -14.46
C ALA A 126 -2.06 13.13 -13.29
N SER A 127 -2.95 12.14 -13.38
CA SER A 127 -3.88 11.76 -12.30
C SER A 127 -3.22 11.02 -11.14
N LEU A 128 -2.03 10.42 -11.35
CA LEU A 128 -1.27 9.81 -10.27
C LEU A 128 -0.64 10.88 -9.38
N GLY A 129 -0.74 10.70 -8.08
CA GLY A 129 0.00 11.52 -7.13
C GLY A 129 1.52 11.34 -7.31
N ARG A 130 2.30 12.41 -7.08
CA ARG A 130 3.76 12.36 -7.16
C ARG A 130 4.38 13.10 -5.99
N THR A 131 5.35 12.49 -5.33
CA THR A 131 6.18 13.12 -4.29
C THR A 131 7.65 12.96 -4.63
N GLU A 132 8.43 14.03 -4.41
CA GLU A 132 9.88 14.00 -4.56
C GLU A 132 10.50 13.83 -3.16
N GLU A 133 11.36 12.84 -3.03
CA GLU A 133 12.02 12.51 -1.77
C GLU A 133 13.53 12.38 -1.96
N SER A 134 14.30 12.31 -0.86
CA SER A 134 15.77 12.19 -0.90
C SER A 134 16.28 10.99 -1.70
N VAL A 135 15.48 9.94 -1.81
CA VAL A 135 15.81 8.69 -2.53
C VAL A 135 15.22 8.61 -3.94
N GLY A 136 14.48 9.62 -4.38
CA GLY A 136 13.84 9.71 -5.71
C GLY A 136 12.34 9.95 -5.64
N ALA A 137 11.69 10.01 -6.80
CA ALA A 137 10.26 10.25 -6.91
C ALA A 137 9.45 9.00 -6.57
N PHE A 138 8.30 9.20 -5.90
CA PHE A 138 7.28 8.19 -5.66
C PHE A 138 6.00 8.55 -6.40
N LEU A 139 5.37 7.54 -6.99
CA LEU A 139 4.07 7.62 -7.65
C LEU A 139 3.02 6.97 -6.75
N TRP A 140 1.89 7.66 -6.59
CA TRP A 140 0.78 7.27 -5.74
C TRP A 140 -0.42 6.93 -6.60
N SER A 141 -1.07 5.82 -6.29
CA SER A 141 -2.32 5.42 -6.91
C SER A 141 -3.42 6.48 -6.67
N GLU A 142 -4.32 6.64 -7.63
CA GLU A 142 -5.51 7.47 -7.47
C GLU A 142 -6.38 7.04 -6.27
N ARG A 143 -6.28 5.77 -5.86
CA ARG A 143 -7.01 5.19 -4.72
C ARG A 143 -6.34 5.46 -3.37
N LEU A 144 -5.07 5.82 -3.40
CA LEU A 144 -4.27 6.10 -2.21
C LEU A 144 -3.74 7.54 -2.29
N PRO A 145 -4.47 8.52 -1.72
CA PRO A 145 -4.04 9.92 -1.78
C PRO A 145 -2.71 10.11 -1.06
N VAL A 146 -1.94 11.06 -1.54
CA VAL A 146 -0.71 11.48 -0.86
C VAL A 146 -1.04 11.91 0.57
N THR A 147 -0.34 11.32 1.52
CA THR A 147 -0.57 11.54 2.96
C THR A 147 0.76 11.71 3.67
N SER A 148 0.75 12.37 4.83
CA SER A 148 1.92 12.52 5.69
C SER A 148 2.22 11.28 6.54
N ARG A 149 1.26 10.35 6.66
CA ARG A 149 1.43 9.07 7.36
C ARG A 149 0.74 7.95 6.62
N LEU A 150 1.45 6.85 6.43
CA LEU A 150 0.96 5.67 5.74
C LEU A 150 1.45 4.42 6.49
N PRO A 151 0.59 3.46 6.87
CA PRO A 151 1.05 2.22 7.47
C PRO A 151 2.02 1.48 6.54
N LEU A 152 3.15 0.99 7.07
CA LEU A 152 4.16 0.28 6.27
C LEU A 152 3.56 -0.94 5.54
N ALA A 153 2.62 -1.63 6.17
CA ALA A 153 1.90 -2.76 5.58
C ALA A 153 1.07 -2.38 4.34
N SER A 154 0.77 -1.10 4.13
CA SER A 154 0.09 -0.61 2.92
C SER A 154 1.03 -0.43 1.73
N CYS A 155 2.35 -0.45 1.96
CA CYS A 155 3.37 -0.26 0.93
C CYS A 155 4.03 -1.57 0.51
N THR A 156 4.10 -2.54 1.41
CA THR A 156 4.82 -3.79 1.16
C THR A 156 4.35 -4.91 2.11
N SER A 157 4.34 -6.12 1.58
CA SER A 157 4.12 -7.36 2.35
C SER A 157 5.43 -8.12 2.61
N GLU A 158 6.57 -7.58 2.19
CA GLU A 158 7.88 -8.21 2.36
C GLU A 158 8.31 -8.21 3.81
N LYS A 159 8.97 -9.30 4.25
CA LYS A 159 9.53 -9.40 5.61
C LYS A 159 10.80 -8.56 5.78
N ASN A 160 11.58 -8.42 4.70
CA ASN A 160 12.80 -7.61 4.66
C ASN A 160 12.54 -6.40 3.79
N VAL A 161 12.21 -5.29 4.41
CA VAL A 161 11.85 -4.05 3.72
C VAL A 161 13.08 -3.22 3.43
N ASP A 162 13.27 -2.83 2.17
CA ASP A 162 14.28 -1.84 1.79
C ASP A 162 13.73 -0.42 1.99
N PRO A 163 14.22 0.35 2.97
CA PRO A 163 13.70 1.70 3.25
C PRO A 163 13.85 2.68 2.10
N ALA A 164 14.74 2.43 1.15
CA ALA A 164 14.89 3.26 -0.04
C ALA A 164 13.75 3.05 -1.06
N LYS A 165 13.00 1.96 -0.96
CA LYS A 165 11.85 1.66 -1.82
C LYS A 165 10.52 2.01 -1.19
N VAL A 166 10.52 2.48 0.05
CA VAL A 166 9.34 2.83 0.83
C VAL A 166 9.22 4.36 0.91
N PRO A 167 8.02 4.93 0.68
CA PRO A 167 7.82 6.37 0.77
C PRO A 167 8.02 6.88 2.19
N LEU A 168 8.49 8.11 2.32
CA LEU A 168 8.79 8.75 3.61
C LEU A 168 7.60 8.68 4.60
N PRO A 169 6.34 8.92 4.20
CA PRO A 169 5.19 8.80 5.09
C PRO A 169 5.03 7.44 5.78
N ALA A 170 5.46 6.34 5.13
CA ALA A 170 5.41 5.02 5.74
C ALA A 170 6.54 4.82 6.76
N LEU A 171 7.71 5.42 6.52
CA LEU A 171 8.80 5.44 7.48
C LEU A 171 8.50 6.39 8.66
N VAL A 172 7.79 7.49 8.43
CA VAL A 172 7.30 8.40 9.49
C VAL A 172 6.32 7.69 10.42
N ASP A 173 5.37 6.92 9.87
CA ASP A 173 4.46 6.12 10.69
C ASP A 173 5.22 5.08 11.52
N LEU A 174 6.23 4.44 10.93
CA LEU A 174 7.11 3.51 11.62
C LEU A 174 7.91 4.23 12.73
N ALA A 175 8.46 5.43 12.45
CA ALA A 175 9.17 6.25 13.41
C ALA A 175 8.27 6.67 14.58
N CYS A 176 7.05 7.12 14.32
CA CYS A 176 6.08 7.44 15.38
C CYS A 176 5.83 6.27 16.33
N ARG A 177 5.83 5.04 15.82
CA ARG A 177 5.69 3.82 16.64
C ARG A 177 6.98 3.43 17.36
N ALA A 178 8.15 3.76 16.80
CA ALA A 178 9.44 3.48 17.39
C ALA A 178 9.81 4.46 18.52
N ILE A 179 9.29 5.71 18.46
CA ILE A 179 9.52 6.74 19.46
C ILE A 179 8.74 6.38 20.73
N ALA A 180 9.45 6.17 21.84
CA ALA A 180 8.87 6.18 23.18
C ALA A 180 9.26 7.50 23.88
N ILE A 181 8.65 7.80 25.02
CA ILE A 181 9.02 8.94 25.86
C ILE A 181 10.49 8.79 26.22
N ASP A 182 11.30 9.84 25.99
CA ASP A 182 12.74 9.89 26.25
C ASP A 182 13.60 8.86 25.51
N CYS A 183 13.11 8.32 24.36
CA CYS A 183 13.88 7.39 23.55
C CYS A 183 14.98 8.15 22.76
N PRO A 184 16.26 7.76 22.91
CA PRO A 184 17.33 8.28 22.06
C PRO A 184 17.13 7.94 20.59
N ASP A 185 17.61 8.80 19.69
CA ASP A 185 17.47 8.60 18.24
C ASP A 185 18.06 7.27 17.76
N ASP A 186 19.21 6.89 18.31
CA ASP A 186 19.88 5.64 17.94
C ASP A 186 19.06 4.40 18.30
N GLU A 187 18.34 4.45 19.42
CA GLU A 187 17.45 3.37 19.83
C GLU A 187 16.20 3.32 18.94
N ALA A 188 15.59 4.48 18.64
CA ALA A 188 14.46 4.56 17.72
C ALA A 188 14.82 4.04 16.33
N ILE A 189 15.97 4.42 15.79
CA ILE A 189 16.51 3.93 14.51
C ILE A 189 16.74 2.41 14.54
N THR A 190 17.23 1.88 15.67
CA THR A 190 17.41 0.45 15.84
C THR A 190 16.09 -0.30 15.80
N ARG A 191 15.06 0.21 16.48
CA ARG A 191 13.70 -0.36 16.45
C ARG A 191 13.10 -0.32 15.05
N MET A 192 13.31 0.78 14.29
CA MET A 192 12.88 0.89 12.90
C MET A 192 13.56 -0.14 12.01
N ARG A 193 14.88 -0.33 12.16
CA ARG A 193 15.64 -1.37 11.47
C ARG A 193 15.06 -2.77 11.72
N ASP A 194 14.82 -3.09 12.98
CA ASP A 194 14.30 -4.40 13.38
C ASP A 194 12.88 -4.63 12.86
N ALA A 195 12.04 -3.59 12.86
CA ALA A 195 10.70 -3.64 12.27
C ALA A 195 10.71 -3.82 10.75
N CYS A 196 11.77 -3.35 10.06
CA CYS A 196 12.00 -3.63 8.64
C CYS A 196 12.63 -5.02 8.39
N GLY A 197 12.87 -5.83 9.42
CA GLY A 197 13.47 -7.16 9.29
C GLY A 197 14.96 -7.15 8.90
N MET A 198 15.65 -6.02 9.08
CA MET A 198 17.02 -5.85 8.63
C MET A 198 18.02 -6.27 9.70
N SER A 199 18.95 -7.17 9.35
CA SER A 199 20.06 -7.57 10.25
C SER A 199 21.22 -6.58 10.26
N ARG A 200 21.40 -5.80 9.18
CA ARG A 200 22.47 -4.81 9.01
C ARG A 200 21.90 -3.51 8.47
N MET A 201 22.54 -2.40 8.81
CA MET A 201 22.11 -1.07 8.38
C MET A 201 23.31 -0.30 7.84
N GLY A 202 23.24 0.10 6.56
CA GLY A 202 24.22 0.99 5.94
C GLY A 202 23.99 2.45 6.30
N GLN A 203 24.95 3.31 5.97
CA GLN A 203 24.87 4.74 6.25
C GLN A 203 23.67 5.40 5.56
N ALA A 204 23.37 5.05 4.30
CA ALA A 204 22.23 5.59 3.56
C ALA A 204 20.88 5.22 4.22
N THR A 205 20.72 3.97 4.66
CA THR A 205 19.55 3.51 5.40
C THR A 205 19.38 4.25 6.72
N ARG A 206 20.48 4.43 7.47
CA ARG A 206 20.47 5.18 8.73
C ARG A 206 20.04 6.65 8.50
N ALA A 207 20.58 7.30 7.46
CA ALA A 207 20.19 8.65 7.09
C ALA A 207 18.69 8.74 6.75
N ARG A 208 18.16 7.76 6.03
CA ARG A 208 16.74 7.69 5.68
C ARG A 208 15.82 7.52 6.89
N PHE A 209 16.24 6.69 7.86
CA PHE A 209 15.51 6.56 9.13
C PHE A 209 15.60 7.83 9.99
N ALA A 210 16.76 8.50 9.99
CA ALA A 210 16.92 9.76 10.70
C ALA A 210 16.03 10.88 10.12
N GLU A 211 15.88 10.93 8.79
CA GLU A 211 14.95 11.83 8.08
C GLU A 211 13.51 11.59 8.55
N ALA A 212 13.06 10.34 8.55
CA ALA A 212 11.73 9.96 8.99
C ALA A 212 11.50 10.24 10.49
N LEU A 213 12.50 10.01 11.32
CA LEU A 213 12.46 10.27 12.76
C LEU A 213 12.33 11.76 13.06
N GLN A 214 13.08 12.60 12.34
CA GLN A 214 13.00 14.05 12.46
C GLN A 214 11.58 14.56 12.13
N GLU A 215 11.00 14.08 11.04
CA GLU A 215 9.64 14.47 10.64
C GLU A 215 8.59 13.97 11.65
N ALA A 216 8.71 12.73 12.14
CA ALA A 216 7.84 12.20 13.18
C ALA A 216 7.87 13.03 14.49
N ARG A 217 9.05 13.53 14.89
CA ARG A 217 9.19 14.39 16.06
C ARG A 217 8.55 15.75 15.86
N GLN A 218 8.68 16.35 14.66
CA GLN A 218 8.03 17.61 14.32
C GLN A 218 6.51 17.48 14.37
N MET A 219 5.96 16.37 13.85
CA MET A 219 4.51 16.10 13.89
C MET A 219 4.02 15.96 15.34
N ASN A 220 4.75 15.26 16.18
CA ASN A 220 4.37 15.08 17.60
C ASN A 220 4.51 16.37 18.41
N GLY A 221 5.51 17.22 18.11
CA GLY A 221 5.70 18.53 18.72
C GLY A 221 4.54 19.50 18.46
N ASN A 222 4.10 19.56 17.21
CA ASN A 222 2.98 20.42 16.80
C ASN A 222 1.62 19.99 17.42
N GLN A 223 1.44 18.71 17.76
CA GLN A 223 0.22 18.25 18.44
C GLN A 223 0.17 18.67 19.91
N SER A 224 1.30 18.90 20.54
CA SER A 224 1.36 19.33 21.94
C SER A 224 1.07 20.82 22.12
N GLU A 225 1.28 21.67 21.10
CA GLU A 225 1.02 23.12 21.17
C GLU A 225 -0.45 23.51 20.95
N VAL A 226 -1.26 22.63 20.37
CA VAL A 226 -2.69 22.91 20.06
C VAL A 226 -3.61 22.62 21.28
N LEU A 227 -3.08 22.07 22.37
CA LEU A 227 -3.86 21.67 23.55
C LEU A 227 -3.75 22.65 24.74
N PHE A 228 -3.19 23.87 24.52
CA PHE A 228 -3.14 24.94 25.53
C PHE A 228 -3.86 26.20 24.99
#